data_30cf39e0e5a3bd9e194990ddbfd5bb57
#
_entry.id   30cf39e0e5a3bd9e194990ddbfd5bb57
#
_cell.length_a   1.000
_cell.length_b   1.000
_cell.length_c   1.000
_cell.angle_alpha   90.00
_cell.angle_beta   90.00
_cell.angle_gamma   90.00
#
_symmetry.space_group_name_H-M   'P 1'
#
loop_
_entity.id
_entity.type
_entity.pdbx_description
1 polymer ?
#
loop_
_entity_poly.entity_id
_entity_poly.type
_entity_poly.pdbx_seq_one_letter_code
_entity_poly.pdbx_strand_id
1 'polypeptide(L)'
;MKWDIPYVVSRALILQISDRGELLAGSSVSRTPQKLAADGLSVLLAFAGGRTPAEALARLRDDWEIDEAGFSGVVDRLVSQNILTPATGEGAALAAGGWASPVAHFGMVRDTVRVLAYRRAIFRHCRDKNVVEIGCGSGILSIFAANAGARRVIAVEESGIADLAAAMFEANGVADRIELRRANSRDVSLDEPADILIHELVGNDPLNENVLPSIEDARARLLAPNGMLIPTAMEICCVGFEVADTPYNDRARACRELTELEGIYGLDFGAFRRLFDAAPSDPFIRPLGNLGQAKFAPRILTGETQICRIDFARDAPLTVAPPSDLRLHATHAGTLGGVLVYFRSHLDEETVLSNSPYAPRTSWDRNARALDRLVAVNPGQEIPIITEQRTVAGADTLYVGLASETLRAE
;
A
#
# COMPACT_ATOMS: atom_id res chain seq x y z
N MET A 1 -20.91 -7.17 -24.18
CA MET A 1 -19.54 -7.58 -24.57
C MET A 1 -19.27 -7.20 -26.03
N LYS A 2 -18.03 -6.81 -26.39
CA LYS A 2 -17.57 -6.59 -27.76
C LYS A 2 -16.61 -7.71 -28.15
N TRP A 3 -16.86 -8.38 -29.28
CA TRP A 3 -16.13 -9.58 -29.67
C TRP A 3 -14.77 -9.33 -30.33
N ASP A 4 -14.55 -8.11 -30.77
CA ASP A 4 -13.39 -7.64 -31.55
C ASP A 4 -12.32 -6.94 -30.72
N ILE A 5 -12.59 -6.71 -29.45
CA ILE A 5 -11.61 -6.09 -28.53
C ILE A 5 -11.10 -7.11 -27.51
N PRO A 6 -9.80 -7.07 -27.18
CA PRO A 6 -9.26 -7.92 -26.15
C PRO A 6 -9.73 -7.49 -24.77
N TYR A 7 -9.89 -8.48 -23.88
CA TYR A 7 -10.16 -8.30 -22.46
C TYR A 7 -9.01 -8.88 -21.63
N VAL A 8 -8.77 -8.30 -20.49
CA VAL A 8 -7.80 -8.76 -19.50
C VAL A 8 -8.47 -9.04 -18.17
N VAL A 9 -7.93 -9.99 -17.43
CA VAL A 9 -8.33 -10.24 -16.06
C VAL A 9 -7.89 -9.05 -15.21
N SER A 10 -8.82 -8.49 -14.45
CA SER A 10 -8.53 -7.36 -13.56
C SER A 10 -7.41 -7.71 -12.59
N ARG A 11 -6.41 -6.85 -12.49
CA ARG A 11 -5.35 -6.96 -11.46
C ARG A 11 -5.87 -6.78 -10.03
N ALA A 12 -7.09 -6.24 -9.90
CA ALA A 12 -7.78 -6.10 -8.63
C ALA A 12 -8.56 -7.37 -8.22
N LEU A 13 -8.49 -8.44 -9.02
CA LEU A 13 -9.20 -9.70 -8.73
C LEU A 13 -8.76 -10.29 -7.40
N ILE A 14 -9.73 -10.59 -6.57
CA ILE A 14 -9.57 -11.34 -5.32
C ILE A 14 -10.38 -12.63 -5.46
N LEU A 15 -9.70 -13.77 -5.33
CA LEU A 15 -10.33 -15.08 -5.25
C LEU A 15 -10.31 -15.56 -3.81
N GLN A 16 -11.45 -16.01 -3.31
CA GLN A 16 -11.62 -16.52 -1.96
C GLN A 16 -12.38 -17.84 -2.00
N ILE A 17 -12.12 -18.72 -1.06
CA ILE A 17 -12.94 -19.90 -0.81
C ILE A 17 -13.80 -19.61 0.42
N SER A 18 -15.12 -19.71 0.28
CA SER A 18 -16.05 -19.55 1.41
C SER A 18 -15.95 -20.72 2.38
N ASP A 19 -16.51 -20.56 3.58
CA ASP A 19 -16.60 -21.61 4.60
C ASP A 19 -17.35 -22.87 4.08
N ARG A 20 -18.12 -22.72 3.00
CA ARG A 20 -18.86 -23.82 2.33
C ARG A 20 -18.08 -24.42 1.15
N GLY A 21 -16.81 -24.04 0.96
CA GLY A 21 -16.00 -24.51 -0.15
C GLY A 21 -16.34 -23.89 -1.51
N GLU A 22 -17.14 -22.81 -1.54
CA GLU A 22 -17.50 -22.14 -2.78
C GLU A 22 -16.40 -21.13 -3.19
N LEU A 23 -16.05 -21.11 -4.47
CA LEU A 23 -15.13 -20.11 -5.00
C LEU A 23 -15.88 -18.79 -5.17
N LEU A 24 -15.37 -17.76 -4.53
CA LEU A 24 -15.87 -16.40 -4.62
C LEU A 24 -14.86 -15.54 -5.38
N ALA A 25 -15.35 -14.71 -6.28
CA ALA A 25 -14.58 -13.72 -7.00
C ALA A 25 -15.09 -12.31 -6.69
N GLY A 26 -14.18 -11.40 -6.48
CA GLY A 26 -14.46 -9.99 -6.26
C GLY A 26 -13.31 -9.14 -6.75
N SER A 27 -13.44 -7.85 -6.61
CA SER A 27 -12.33 -6.93 -6.87
C SER A 27 -12.12 -6.04 -5.64
N SER A 28 -10.93 -5.46 -5.50
CA SER A 28 -10.65 -4.50 -4.44
C SER A 28 -11.59 -3.28 -4.48
N VAL A 29 -12.27 -3.07 -5.59
CA VAL A 29 -13.27 -2.01 -5.81
C VAL A 29 -14.69 -2.47 -5.42
N SER A 30 -15.01 -3.78 -5.62
CA SER A 30 -16.29 -4.36 -5.26
C SER A 30 -16.20 -5.01 -3.88
N ARG A 31 -16.85 -4.40 -2.89
CA ARG A 31 -16.80 -4.86 -1.48
C ARG A 31 -17.54 -6.18 -1.21
N THR A 32 -18.25 -6.73 -2.18
CA THR A 32 -19.03 -7.97 -2.01
C THR A 32 -18.53 -9.01 -3.00
N PRO A 33 -17.72 -10.00 -2.54
CA PRO A 33 -17.36 -11.13 -3.38
C PRO A 33 -18.61 -11.91 -3.80
N GLN A 34 -18.65 -12.36 -5.05
CA GLN A 34 -19.75 -13.13 -5.59
C GLN A 34 -19.30 -14.54 -5.95
N LYS A 35 -20.21 -15.50 -5.85
CA LYS A 35 -19.93 -16.87 -6.21
C LYS A 35 -19.54 -16.96 -7.68
N LEU A 36 -18.36 -17.49 -7.93
CA LEU A 36 -17.89 -17.84 -9.26
C LEU A 36 -18.32 -19.28 -9.55
N ALA A 37 -19.13 -19.47 -10.59
CA ALA A 37 -19.47 -20.80 -11.03
C ALA A 37 -18.22 -21.57 -11.54
N ALA A 38 -18.27 -22.88 -11.59
CA ALA A 38 -17.12 -23.71 -11.97
C ALA A 38 -16.60 -23.36 -13.38
N ASP A 39 -17.49 -23.08 -14.30
CA ASP A 39 -17.17 -22.59 -15.66
C ASP A 39 -16.57 -21.18 -15.67
N GLY A 40 -16.92 -20.35 -14.70
CA GLY A 40 -16.43 -18.99 -14.59
C GLY A 40 -14.91 -18.87 -14.39
N LEU A 41 -14.30 -19.80 -13.65
CA LEU A 41 -12.83 -19.82 -13.49
C LEU A 41 -12.13 -20.18 -14.81
N SER A 42 -12.65 -21.18 -15.54
CA SER A 42 -12.07 -21.59 -16.82
C SER A 42 -12.19 -20.48 -17.87
N VAL A 43 -13.37 -19.81 -17.92
CA VAL A 43 -13.55 -18.63 -18.77
C VAL A 43 -12.58 -17.53 -18.37
N LEU A 44 -12.39 -17.26 -17.10
CA LEU A 44 -11.46 -16.25 -16.62
C LEU A 44 -10.01 -16.55 -17.04
N LEU A 45 -9.58 -17.80 -16.87
CA LEU A 45 -8.23 -18.24 -17.27
C LEU A 45 -8.01 -18.20 -18.79
N ALA A 46 -9.06 -18.38 -19.59
CA ALA A 46 -8.98 -18.25 -21.02
C ALA A 46 -8.61 -16.82 -21.49
N PHE A 47 -8.89 -15.81 -20.67
CA PHE A 47 -8.50 -14.42 -20.92
C PHE A 47 -7.10 -14.05 -20.39
N ALA A 48 -6.39 -14.98 -19.75
CA ALA A 48 -5.03 -14.71 -19.27
C ALA A 48 -4.09 -14.29 -20.41
N GLY A 49 -3.40 -13.17 -20.22
CA GLY A 49 -2.51 -12.59 -21.26
C GLY A 49 -3.19 -11.65 -22.25
N GLY A 50 -4.47 -11.29 -22.04
CA GLY A 50 -5.19 -10.34 -22.89
C GLY A 50 -5.65 -10.96 -24.20
N ARG A 51 -6.91 -11.35 -24.26
CA ARG A 51 -7.50 -12.02 -25.46
C ARG A 51 -8.84 -11.40 -25.83
N THR A 52 -9.18 -11.49 -27.09
CA THR A 52 -10.55 -11.24 -27.54
C THR A 52 -11.48 -12.39 -27.07
N PRO A 53 -12.78 -12.16 -26.93
CA PRO A 53 -13.73 -13.22 -26.64
C PRO A 53 -13.70 -14.39 -27.64
N ALA A 54 -13.43 -14.11 -28.92
CA ALA A 54 -13.29 -15.15 -29.93
C ALA A 54 -12.10 -16.07 -29.69
N GLU A 55 -10.93 -15.49 -29.34
CA GLU A 55 -9.71 -16.26 -29.00
C GLU A 55 -9.88 -17.04 -27.68
N ALA A 56 -10.53 -16.45 -26.69
CA ALA A 56 -10.81 -17.09 -25.42
C ALA A 56 -11.78 -18.27 -25.58
N LEU A 57 -12.85 -18.11 -26.36
CA LEU A 57 -13.80 -19.17 -26.67
C LEU A 57 -13.16 -20.32 -27.48
N ALA A 58 -12.31 -19.99 -28.47
CA ALA A 58 -11.60 -20.99 -29.25
C ALA A 58 -10.73 -21.88 -28.35
N ARG A 59 -10.00 -21.27 -27.40
CA ARG A 59 -9.16 -21.98 -26.42
C ARG A 59 -9.96 -22.91 -25.51
N LEU A 60 -11.17 -22.50 -25.10
CA LEU A 60 -12.01 -23.31 -24.21
C LEU A 60 -12.65 -24.50 -24.93
N ARG A 61 -12.93 -24.38 -26.23
CA ARG A 61 -13.52 -25.45 -27.04
C ARG A 61 -12.63 -26.67 -27.20
N ASP A 62 -11.32 -26.53 -27.00
CA ASP A 62 -10.40 -27.66 -27.04
C ASP A 62 -10.57 -28.60 -25.83
N ASP A 63 -11.02 -28.05 -24.68
CA ASP A 63 -11.10 -28.75 -23.40
C ASP A 63 -12.53 -28.88 -22.84
N TRP A 64 -13.49 -28.09 -23.36
CA TRP A 64 -14.82 -27.95 -22.79
C TRP A 64 -15.93 -27.80 -23.83
N GLU A 65 -17.04 -28.49 -23.61
CA GLU A 65 -18.27 -28.26 -24.38
C GLU A 65 -19.00 -27.01 -23.87
N ILE A 66 -18.60 -25.84 -24.34
CA ILE A 66 -19.26 -24.57 -24.07
C ILE A 66 -19.83 -23.97 -25.35
N ASP A 67 -21.12 -23.63 -25.34
CA ASP A 67 -21.72 -22.90 -26.46
C ASP A 67 -21.45 -21.38 -26.34
N GLU A 68 -21.63 -20.68 -27.47
CA GLU A 68 -21.36 -19.24 -27.52
C GLU A 68 -22.28 -18.43 -26.60
N ALA A 69 -23.53 -18.87 -26.42
CA ALA A 69 -24.49 -18.17 -25.55
C ALA A 69 -24.12 -18.30 -24.07
N GLY A 70 -23.77 -19.51 -23.62
CA GLY A 70 -23.26 -19.77 -22.27
C GLY A 70 -22.00 -19.01 -21.97
N PHE A 71 -21.02 -19.04 -22.90
CA PHE A 71 -19.79 -18.28 -22.80
C PHE A 71 -20.05 -16.77 -22.68
N SER A 72 -20.90 -16.21 -23.58
CA SER A 72 -21.25 -14.78 -23.54
C SER A 72 -21.87 -14.39 -22.20
N GLY A 73 -22.79 -15.21 -21.68
CA GLY A 73 -23.44 -14.96 -20.40
C GLY A 73 -22.45 -14.95 -19.22
N VAL A 74 -21.43 -15.80 -19.25
CA VAL A 74 -20.36 -15.80 -18.23
C VAL A 74 -19.49 -14.54 -18.36
N VAL A 75 -19.05 -14.23 -19.59
CA VAL A 75 -18.21 -13.04 -19.84
C VAL A 75 -18.94 -11.74 -19.48
N ASP A 76 -20.23 -11.60 -19.83
CA ASP A 76 -21.00 -10.39 -19.49
C ASP A 76 -21.12 -10.22 -17.96
N ARG A 77 -21.29 -11.32 -17.20
CA ARG A 77 -21.24 -11.27 -15.73
C ARG A 77 -19.87 -10.83 -15.22
N LEU A 78 -18.80 -11.43 -15.73
CA LEU A 78 -17.43 -11.08 -15.31
C LEU A 78 -17.08 -9.62 -15.63
N VAL A 79 -17.56 -9.12 -16.76
CA VAL A 79 -17.40 -7.70 -17.16
C VAL A 79 -18.22 -6.79 -16.26
N SER A 80 -19.49 -7.12 -16.00
CA SER A 80 -20.35 -6.31 -15.11
C SER A 80 -19.82 -6.23 -13.66
N GLN A 81 -19.03 -7.22 -13.26
CA GLN A 81 -18.38 -7.29 -11.93
C GLN A 81 -16.98 -6.67 -11.92
N ASN A 82 -16.52 -6.09 -13.02
CA ASN A 82 -15.16 -5.58 -13.20
C ASN A 82 -14.05 -6.63 -12.94
N ILE A 83 -14.35 -7.90 -13.15
CA ILE A 83 -13.40 -9.01 -13.10
C ILE A 83 -12.68 -9.17 -14.44
N LEU A 84 -13.40 -9.03 -15.54
CA LEU A 84 -12.86 -8.86 -16.89
C LEU A 84 -13.07 -7.43 -17.36
N THR A 85 -12.04 -6.86 -17.96
CA THR A 85 -12.04 -5.48 -18.44
C THR A 85 -11.49 -5.40 -19.86
N PRO A 86 -12.01 -4.50 -20.72
CA PRO A 86 -11.41 -4.25 -22.01
C PRO A 86 -9.92 -3.90 -21.87
N ALA A 87 -9.06 -4.47 -22.69
CA ALA A 87 -7.63 -4.19 -22.68
C ALA A 87 -7.28 -2.81 -23.26
N THR A 88 -8.22 -2.13 -23.91
CA THR A 88 -8.04 -0.84 -24.56
C THR A 88 -9.23 0.09 -24.35
N GLY A 89 -8.98 1.41 -24.32
CA GLY A 89 -10.00 2.46 -24.22
C GLY A 89 -10.29 2.95 -22.79
N GLU A 90 -11.14 3.98 -22.67
CA GLU A 90 -11.49 4.62 -21.38
C GLU A 90 -12.04 3.63 -20.35
N GLY A 91 -12.72 2.58 -20.79
CA GLY A 91 -13.24 1.53 -19.90
C GLY A 91 -12.14 0.68 -19.24
N ALA A 92 -11.02 0.48 -19.93
CA ALA A 92 -9.87 -0.26 -19.37
C ALA A 92 -9.21 0.52 -18.22
N ALA A 93 -9.09 1.83 -18.35
CA ALA A 93 -8.54 2.69 -17.33
C ALA A 93 -9.44 2.73 -16.08
N LEU A 94 -10.77 2.82 -16.25
CA LEU A 94 -11.73 2.85 -15.12
C LEU A 94 -11.84 1.54 -14.37
N ALA A 95 -11.59 0.42 -15.05
CA ALA A 95 -11.67 -0.93 -14.48
C ALA A 95 -10.30 -1.44 -13.97
N ALA A 96 -9.24 -0.70 -14.20
CA ALA A 96 -7.92 -1.04 -13.68
C ALA A 96 -7.94 -0.98 -12.15
N GLY A 97 -7.51 -2.07 -11.51
CA GLY A 97 -7.33 -2.12 -10.06
C GLY A 97 -5.96 -1.61 -9.63
N GLY A 98 -5.78 -1.44 -8.35
CA GLY A 98 -4.51 -0.96 -7.79
C GLY A 98 -4.17 0.46 -8.25
N TRP A 99 -2.90 0.70 -8.56
CA TRP A 99 -2.36 2.02 -8.93
C TRP A 99 -2.78 2.52 -10.31
N ALA A 100 -3.34 1.67 -11.15
CA ALA A 100 -3.92 2.08 -12.43
C ALA A 100 -5.38 2.58 -12.30
N SER A 101 -5.97 2.58 -11.10
CA SER A 101 -7.36 2.96 -10.87
C SER A 101 -7.54 4.48 -10.76
N PRO A 102 -8.34 5.12 -11.65
CA PRO A 102 -8.67 6.55 -11.51
C PRO A 102 -9.36 6.89 -10.19
N VAL A 103 -10.12 5.94 -9.61
CA VAL A 103 -10.79 6.12 -8.31
C VAL A 103 -9.78 6.20 -7.18
N ALA A 104 -8.73 5.37 -7.22
CA ALA A 104 -7.63 5.45 -6.26
C ALA A 104 -6.91 6.80 -6.38
N HIS A 105 -6.57 7.22 -7.60
CA HIS A 105 -5.95 8.52 -7.86
C HIS A 105 -6.84 9.69 -7.45
N PHE A 106 -8.16 9.61 -7.65
CA PHE A 106 -9.08 10.62 -7.14
C PHE A 106 -9.02 10.72 -5.61
N GLY A 107 -8.98 9.58 -4.92
CA GLY A 107 -8.77 9.54 -3.47
C GLY A 107 -7.47 10.22 -3.05
N MET A 108 -6.39 9.98 -3.79
CA MET A 108 -5.08 10.59 -3.57
C MET A 108 -5.07 12.10 -3.86
N VAL A 109 -5.70 12.55 -4.92
CA VAL A 109 -5.82 13.99 -5.27
C VAL A 109 -6.69 14.75 -4.27
N ARG A 110 -7.71 14.12 -3.68
CA ARG A 110 -8.54 14.70 -2.61
C ARG A 110 -7.77 14.95 -1.32
N ASP A 111 -6.64 14.31 -1.13
CA ASP A 111 -5.78 14.53 0.04
C ASP A 111 -5.06 15.87 -0.09
N THR A 112 -5.76 16.94 0.29
CA THR A 112 -5.22 18.30 0.21
C THR A 112 -4.02 18.52 1.13
N VAL A 113 -3.92 17.78 2.24
CA VAL A 113 -2.75 17.84 3.15
C VAL A 113 -1.51 17.40 2.40
N ARG A 114 -1.55 16.24 1.74
CA ARG A 114 -0.46 15.69 0.95
C ARG A 114 -0.15 16.55 -0.27
N VAL A 115 -1.16 16.78 -1.10
CA VAL A 115 -0.99 17.48 -2.38
C VAL A 115 -0.44 18.90 -2.19
N LEU A 116 -0.93 19.65 -1.19
CA LEU A 116 -0.43 21.00 -0.93
C LEU A 116 0.95 21.02 -0.27
N ALA A 117 1.34 19.96 0.47
CA ALA A 117 2.69 19.82 0.98
C ALA A 117 3.69 19.67 -0.18
N TYR A 118 3.46 18.72 -1.10
CA TYR A 118 4.26 18.56 -2.31
C TYR A 118 4.30 19.85 -3.15
N ARG A 119 3.14 20.48 -3.37
CA ARG A 119 3.08 21.74 -4.11
C ARG A 119 4.02 22.79 -3.51
N ARG A 120 4.05 22.96 -2.17
CA ARG A 120 4.95 23.93 -1.52
C ARG A 120 6.42 23.64 -1.80
N ALA A 121 6.87 22.39 -1.63
CA ALA A 121 8.24 21.99 -1.90
C ALA A 121 8.60 22.17 -3.38
N ILE A 122 7.74 21.74 -4.30
CA ILE A 122 7.95 21.87 -5.75
C ILE A 122 8.06 23.33 -6.17
N PHE A 123 7.19 24.21 -5.70
CA PHE A 123 7.23 25.65 -6.05
C PHE A 123 8.46 26.35 -5.49
N ARG A 124 9.07 25.84 -4.42
CA ARG A 124 10.29 26.39 -3.83
C ARG A 124 11.53 26.02 -4.63
N HIS A 125 11.57 24.81 -5.20
CA HIS A 125 12.81 24.25 -5.72
C HIS A 125 12.84 24.06 -7.24
N CYS A 126 11.71 23.95 -7.97
CA CYS A 126 11.69 23.53 -9.37
C CYS A 126 11.90 24.64 -10.41
N ARG A 127 11.91 25.93 -10.01
CA ARG A 127 12.09 27.02 -10.98
C ARG A 127 13.45 26.91 -11.71
N ASP A 128 13.41 27.00 -13.05
CA ASP A 128 14.56 26.93 -13.94
C ASP A 128 15.36 25.60 -13.86
N LYS A 129 14.73 24.52 -13.36
CA LYS A 129 15.32 23.19 -13.17
C LYS A 129 14.81 22.18 -14.21
N ASN A 130 15.66 21.22 -14.54
CA ASN A 130 15.24 19.99 -15.20
C ASN A 130 14.69 19.04 -14.14
N VAL A 131 13.44 18.63 -14.29
CA VAL A 131 12.69 17.83 -13.32
C VAL A 131 12.34 16.49 -13.93
N VAL A 132 12.53 15.40 -13.19
CA VAL A 132 11.97 14.10 -13.50
C VAL A 132 11.05 13.65 -12.35
N GLU A 133 9.86 13.20 -12.67
CA GLU A 133 8.95 12.55 -11.72
C GLU A 133 8.82 11.08 -12.08
N ILE A 134 9.09 10.18 -11.14
CA ILE A 134 8.86 8.73 -11.29
C ILE A 134 7.56 8.32 -10.61
N GLY A 135 6.71 7.56 -11.31
CA GLY A 135 5.37 7.20 -10.85
C GLY A 135 4.45 8.41 -10.80
N CYS A 136 4.33 9.16 -11.90
CA CYS A 136 3.58 10.42 -11.90
C CYS A 136 2.06 10.25 -11.68
N GLY A 137 1.52 9.05 -11.85
CA GLY A 137 0.11 8.76 -11.65
C GLY A 137 -0.79 9.67 -12.47
N SER A 138 -1.61 10.50 -11.81
CA SER A 138 -2.46 11.50 -12.47
C SER A 138 -1.71 12.73 -13.02
N GLY A 139 -0.40 12.82 -12.80
CA GLY A 139 0.47 13.91 -13.27
C GLY A 139 0.38 15.22 -12.48
N ILE A 140 -0.29 15.25 -11.33
CA ILE A 140 -0.52 16.50 -10.60
C ILE A 140 0.76 17.16 -10.12
N LEU A 141 1.77 16.39 -9.70
CA LEU A 141 3.05 16.94 -9.23
C LEU A 141 3.88 17.47 -10.40
N SER A 142 3.87 16.79 -11.56
CA SER A 142 4.44 17.28 -12.81
C SER A 142 3.82 18.61 -13.26
N ILE A 143 2.49 18.74 -13.15
CA ILE A 143 1.80 20.02 -13.42
C ILE A 143 2.29 21.11 -12.48
N PHE A 144 2.46 20.81 -11.20
CA PHE A 144 3.02 21.77 -10.24
C PHE A 144 4.46 22.18 -10.60
N ALA A 145 5.30 21.23 -11.02
CA ALA A 145 6.67 21.54 -11.46
C ALA A 145 6.68 22.46 -12.68
N ALA A 146 5.86 22.17 -13.70
CA ALA A 146 5.71 23.03 -14.87
C ALA A 146 5.22 24.44 -14.48
N ASN A 147 4.21 24.53 -13.59
CA ASN A 147 3.67 25.80 -13.12
C ASN A 147 4.60 26.57 -12.18
N ALA A 148 5.52 25.86 -11.50
CA ALA A 148 6.60 26.48 -10.73
C ALA A 148 7.69 27.12 -11.61
N GLY A 149 7.63 26.89 -12.93
CA GLY A 149 8.59 27.42 -13.89
C GLY A 149 9.79 26.51 -14.12
N ALA A 150 9.60 25.18 -13.98
CA ALA A 150 10.63 24.22 -14.39
C ALA A 150 10.99 24.41 -15.87
N ARG A 151 12.29 24.26 -16.20
CA ARG A 151 12.79 24.39 -17.58
C ARG A 151 12.31 23.23 -18.45
N ARG A 152 12.31 22.02 -17.91
CA ARG A 152 11.83 20.79 -18.52
C ARG A 152 11.23 19.89 -17.44
N VAL A 153 10.14 19.23 -17.75
CA VAL A 153 9.55 18.22 -16.87
C VAL A 153 9.40 16.93 -17.65
N ILE A 154 9.93 15.84 -17.10
CA ILE A 154 9.73 14.49 -17.62
C ILE A 154 8.92 13.72 -16.58
N ALA A 155 7.71 13.32 -16.97
CA ALA A 155 6.79 12.54 -16.16
C ALA A 155 6.84 11.07 -16.61
N VAL A 156 7.16 10.16 -15.70
CA VAL A 156 7.28 8.72 -15.99
C VAL A 156 6.16 7.95 -15.29
N GLU A 157 5.41 7.14 -16.04
CA GLU A 157 4.33 6.30 -15.53
C GLU A 157 4.20 5.03 -16.37
N GLU A 158 4.24 3.86 -15.73
CA GLU A 158 4.17 2.58 -16.45
C GLU A 158 2.73 2.07 -16.65
N SER A 159 1.80 2.51 -15.81
CA SER A 159 0.44 2.00 -15.81
C SER A 159 -0.47 2.75 -16.77
N GLY A 160 -1.67 2.19 -17.02
CA GLY A 160 -2.68 2.84 -17.87
C GLY A 160 -3.19 4.20 -17.36
N ILE A 161 -2.88 4.58 -16.12
CA ILE A 161 -3.24 5.91 -15.59
C ILE A 161 -2.49 7.05 -16.31
N ALA A 162 -1.44 6.75 -17.05
CA ALA A 162 -0.73 7.69 -17.90
C ALA A 162 -1.66 8.39 -18.93
N ASP A 163 -2.77 7.76 -19.31
CA ASP A 163 -3.79 8.41 -20.18
C ASP A 163 -4.49 9.55 -19.46
N LEU A 164 -4.79 9.38 -18.16
CA LEU A 164 -5.32 10.45 -17.34
C LEU A 164 -4.30 11.57 -17.16
N ALA A 165 -3.02 11.24 -16.95
CA ALA A 165 -1.97 12.26 -16.85
C ALA A 165 -1.88 13.10 -18.13
N ALA A 166 -1.87 12.49 -19.31
CA ALA A 166 -1.87 13.19 -20.58
C ALA A 166 -3.06 14.15 -20.72
N ALA A 167 -4.27 13.67 -20.44
CA ALA A 167 -5.48 14.50 -20.47
C ALA A 167 -5.43 15.65 -19.44
N MET A 168 -4.86 15.42 -18.27
CA MET A 168 -4.65 16.45 -17.25
C MET A 168 -3.64 17.51 -17.72
N PHE A 169 -2.57 17.13 -18.43
CA PHE A 169 -1.60 18.08 -18.97
C PHE A 169 -2.22 18.98 -20.03
N GLU A 170 -3.03 18.41 -20.93
CA GLU A 170 -3.77 19.15 -21.95
C GLU A 170 -4.78 20.13 -21.31
N ALA A 171 -5.61 19.63 -20.40
CA ALA A 171 -6.65 20.41 -19.73
C ALA A 171 -6.07 21.60 -18.91
N ASN A 172 -4.83 21.49 -18.45
CA ASN A 172 -4.15 22.55 -17.69
C ASN A 172 -3.20 23.41 -18.52
N GLY A 173 -3.13 23.19 -19.87
CA GLY A 173 -2.31 24.00 -20.77
C GLY A 173 -0.81 23.86 -20.53
N VAL A 174 -0.34 22.67 -20.14
CA VAL A 174 1.07 22.39 -19.84
C VAL A 174 1.64 21.21 -20.65
N ALA A 175 0.87 20.67 -21.58
CA ALA A 175 1.26 19.50 -22.37
C ALA A 175 2.53 19.74 -23.22
N ASP A 176 2.79 20.97 -23.61
CA ASP A 176 4.00 21.39 -24.34
C ASP A 176 5.25 21.50 -23.45
N ARG A 177 5.08 21.51 -22.13
CA ARG A 177 6.15 21.65 -21.13
C ARG A 177 6.48 20.38 -20.38
N ILE A 178 5.63 19.35 -20.53
CA ILE A 178 5.78 18.07 -19.82
C ILE A 178 5.89 16.93 -20.85
N GLU A 179 7.00 16.25 -20.85
CA GLU A 179 7.23 15.05 -21.64
C GLU A 179 6.74 13.82 -20.83
N LEU A 180 5.64 13.19 -21.26
CA LEU A 180 5.13 11.97 -20.65
C LEU A 180 5.81 10.74 -21.25
N ARG A 181 6.45 9.93 -20.42
CA ARG A 181 7.05 8.66 -20.77
C ARG A 181 6.27 7.50 -20.17
N ARG A 182 5.63 6.71 -21.03
CA ARG A 182 4.84 5.52 -20.66
C ARG A 182 5.76 4.32 -20.55
N ALA A 183 6.47 4.22 -19.44
CA ALA A 183 7.47 3.18 -19.22
C ALA A 183 7.70 2.95 -17.72
N ASN A 184 8.30 1.81 -17.38
CA ASN A 184 8.89 1.65 -16.07
C ASN A 184 10.09 2.61 -15.92
N SER A 185 10.26 3.23 -14.76
CA SER A 185 11.35 4.19 -14.54
C SER A 185 12.74 3.59 -14.79
N ARG A 186 12.89 2.28 -14.61
CA ARG A 186 14.14 1.55 -14.87
C ARG A 186 14.51 1.45 -16.35
N ASP A 187 13.52 1.58 -17.23
CA ASP A 187 13.70 1.52 -18.68
C ASP A 187 13.87 2.91 -19.31
N VAL A 188 13.77 3.97 -18.50
CA VAL A 188 13.92 5.34 -18.94
C VAL A 188 15.38 5.79 -18.86
N SER A 189 15.87 6.44 -19.90
CA SER A 189 17.15 7.17 -19.93
C SER A 189 16.91 8.64 -20.24
N LEU A 190 17.71 9.53 -19.69
CA LEU A 190 17.64 10.97 -19.95
C LEU A 190 18.86 11.40 -20.76
N ASP A 191 18.65 12.32 -21.73
CA ASP A 191 19.75 12.92 -22.49
C ASP A 191 20.64 13.78 -21.60
N GLU A 192 20.01 14.48 -20.63
CA GLU A 192 20.66 15.26 -19.58
C GLU A 192 20.10 14.83 -18.23
N PRO A 193 20.95 14.60 -17.20
CA PRO A 193 20.49 14.30 -15.86
C PRO A 193 19.57 15.40 -15.31
N ALA A 194 18.59 15.02 -14.52
CA ALA A 194 17.67 15.95 -13.89
C ALA A 194 18.33 16.67 -12.70
N ASP A 195 18.00 17.93 -12.50
CA ASP A 195 18.37 18.67 -11.29
C ASP A 195 17.54 18.23 -10.08
N ILE A 196 16.29 17.80 -10.34
CA ILE A 196 15.34 17.40 -9.32
C ILE A 196 14.64 16.10 -9.72
N LEU A 197 14.62 15.14 -8.79
CA LEU A 197 13.84 13.91 -8.86
C LEU A 197 12.67 14.01 -7.88
N ILE A 198 11.45 13.99 -8.41
CA ILE A 198 10.23 13.92 -7.60
C ILE A 198 9.72 12.48 -7.59
N HIS A 199 9.29 12.02 -6.43
CA HIS A 199 8.59 10.75 -6.30
C HIS A 199 7.52 10.79 -5.21
N GLU A 200 6.47 10.01 -5.39
CA GLU A 200 5.47 9.73 -4.36
C GLU A 200 5.11 8.24 -4.47
N LEU A 201 6.04 7.41 -3.99
CA LEU A 201 5.99 5.95 -4.03
C LEU A 201 5.82 5.34 -2.63
N VAL A 202 5.26 6.11 -1.70
CA VAL A 202 5.10 5.68 -0.31
C VAL A 202 3.69 5.17 -0.09
N GLY A 203 3.56 3.88 0.21
CA GLY A 203 2.30 3.26 0.57
C GLY A 203 1.89 3.46 2.03
N ASN A 204 0.80 2.80 2.45
CA ASN A 204 0.38 2.78 3.86
C ASN A 204 1.42 2.14 4.77
N ASP A 205 2.12 1.13 4.28
CA ASP A 205 3.38 0.64 4.84
C ASP A 205 4.52 1.42 4.17
N PRO A 206 5.40 2.08 4.94
CA PRO A 206 6.40 2.99 4.38
C PRO A 206 7.43 2.33 3.45
N LEU A 207 7.61 1.02 3.53
CA LEU A 207 8.54 0.27 2.68
C LEU A 207 7.85 -0.47 1.53
N ASN A 208 6.53 -0.47 1.51
CA ASN A 208 5.77 -1.09 0.44
C ASN A 208 6.08 -0.42 -0.91
N GLU A 209 5.71 -1.06 -2.02
CA GLU A 209 5.83 -0.53 -3.39
C GLU A 209 7.25 -0.44 -3.96
N ASN A 210 8.20 -1.21 -3.38
CA ASN A 210 9.61 -1.18 -3.82
C ASN A 210 10.24 0.22 -3.81
N VAL A 211 9.82 1.07 -2.87
CA VAL A 211 10.20 2.48 -2.82
C VAL A 211 11.73 2.66 -2.80
N LEU A 212 12.45 1.94 -1.94
CA LEU A 212 13.90 2.11 -1.80
C LEU A 212 14.67 1.70 -3.06
N PRO A 213 14.46 0.51 -3.65
CA PRO A 213 15.13 0.13 -4.90
C PRO A 213 14.79 1.03 -6.08
N SER A 214 13.56 1.59 -6.12
CA SER A 214 13.14 2.49 -7.20
C SER A 214 13.81 3.86 -7.10
N ILE A 215 13.91 4.41 -5.88
CA ILE A 215 14.61 5.68 -5.63
C ILE A 215 16.10 5.52 -5.89
N GLU A 216 16.71 4.42 -5.43
CA GLU A 216 18.14 4.17 -5.59
C GLU A 216 18.54 4.08 -7.06
N ASP A 217 17.78 3.33 -7.86
CA ASP A 217 17.97 3.20 -9.30
C ASP A 217 17.79 4.57 -10.00
N ALA A 218 16.67 5.26 -9.73
CA ALA A 218 16.38 6.54 -10.37
C ALA A 218 17.41 7.61 -9.99
N ARG A 219 17.84 7.68 -8.74
CA ARG A 219 18.90 8.57 -8.28
C ARG A 219 20.21 8.32 -9.03
N ALA A 220 20.60 7.05 -9.17
CA ALA A 220 21.87 6.69 -9.81
C ALA A 220 21.91 7.00 -11.30
N ARG A 221 20.78 6.90 -12.00
CA ARG A 221 20.73 7.01 -13.47
C ARG A 221 20.13 8.30 -13.98
N LEU A 222 19.17 8.87 -13.26
CA LEU A 222 18.38 9.99 -13.76
C LEU A 222 18.73 11.32 -13.09
N LEU A 223 19.30 11.31 -11.88
CA LEU A 223 19.60 12.52 -11.12
C LEU A 223 21.04 12.97 -11.33
N ALA A 224 21.25 14.28 -11.44
CA ALA A 224 22.57 14.87 -11.49
C ALA A 224 23.34 14.66 -10.15
N PRO A 225 24.69 14.66 -10.15
CA PRO A 225 25.48 14.38 -8.94
C PRO A 225 25.14 15.27 -7.73
N ASN A 226 24.70 16.52 -7.97
CA ASN A 226 24.26 17.46 -6.93
C ASN A 226 22.75 17.72 -7.00
N GLY A 227 22.01 16.84 -7.63
CA GLY A 227 20.57 16.95 -7.76
C GLY A 227 19.86 16.72 -6.44
N MET A 228 18.66 17.25 -6.34
CA MET A 228 17.80 17.15 -5.15
C MET A 228 16.69 16.13 -5.36
N LEU A 229 16.37 15.37 -4.32
CA LEU A 229 15.16 14.55 -4.29
C LEU A 229 14.04 15.29 -3.56
N ILE A 230 12.80 15.08 -3.99
CA ILE A 230 11.60 15.47 -3.26
C ILE A 230 10.70 14.21 -3.17
N PRO A 231 10.62 13.57 -1.99
CA PRO A 231 11.24 13.86 -0.69
C PRO A 231 12.77 13.69 -0.64
N THR A 232 13.42 14.36 0.34
CA THR A 232 14.85 14.24 0.62
C THR A 232 15.15 13.06 1.56
N ALA A 233 14.24 12.76 2.47
CA ALA A 233 14.39 11.70 3.47
C ALA A 233 13.05 11.20 4.00
N MET A 234 13.07 10.01 4.61
CA MET A 234 11.93 9.45 5.32
C MET A 234 12.35 8.94 6.70
N GLU A 235 11.57 9.26 7.72
CA GLU A 235 11.64 8.65 9.05
C GLU A 235 10.52 7.65 9.20
N ILE A 236 10.83 6.49 9.77
CA ILE A 236 9.83 5.50 10.18
C ILE A 236 9.76 5.54 11.70
N CYS A 237 8.57 5.73 12.22
CA CYS A 237 8.29 5.89 13.63
C CYS A 237 7.21 4.91 14.10
N CYS A 238 7.13 4.70 15.41
CA CYS A 238 6.04 3.95 16.00
C CYS A 238 5.59 4.52 17.33
N VAL A 239 4.36 4.17 17.75
CA VAL A 239 3.80 4.37 19.08
C VAL A 239 3.06 3.12 19.51
N GLY A 240 3.13 2.80 20.78
CA GLY A 240 2.36 1.71 21.39
C GLY A 240 0.94 2.14 21.76
N PHE A 241 -0.03 1.26 21.60
CA PHE A 241 -1.43 1.53 21.89
C PHE A 241 -2.13 0.38 22.62
N GLU A 242 -3.24 0.70 23.28
CA GLU A 242 -4.05 -0.24 24.01
C GLU A 242 -4.96 -1.02 23.06
N VAL A 243 -4.90 -2.37 23.12
CA VAL A 243 -5.69 -3.28 22.29
C VAL A 243 -6.81 -3.98 23.08
N ALA A 244 -6.86 -3.78 24.41
CA ALA A 244 -7.64 -4.61 25.35
C ALA A 244 -9.09 -4.89 24.93
N ASP A 245 -9.76 -3.96 24.26
CA ASP A 245 -11.17 -4.09 23.85
C ASP A 245 -11.38 -4.07 22.35
N THR A 246 -10.35 -4.35 21.56
CA THR A 246 -10.49 -4.33 20.12
C THR A 246 -10.86 -5.71 19.56
N PRO A 247 -11.68 -5.77 18.49
CA PRO A 247 -11.99 -7.01 17.79
C PRO A 247 -10.77 -7.67 17.12
N TYR A 248 -9.62 -7.03 17.21
CA TYR A 248 -8.39 -7.41 16.52
C TYR A 248 -7.44 -8.29 17.34
N ASN A 249 -7.70 -8.46 18.65
CA ASN A 249 -6.96 -9.40 19.46
C ASN A 249 -7.69 -10.75 19.51
N ASP A 250 -7.60 -11.51 18.42
CA ASP A 250 -8.28 -12.79 18.27
C ASP A 250 -7.93 -13.78 19.40
N ARG A 251 -6.67 -13.78 19.88
CA ARG A 251 -6.24 -14.65 20.98
C ARG A 251 -6.82 -14.20 22.32
N ALA A 252 -6.73 -12.92 22.66
CA ALA A 252 -7.32 -12.43 23.90
C ALA A 252 -8.85 -12.51 23.89
N ARG A 253 -9.48 -12.29 22.72
CA ARG A 253 -10.91 -12.51 22.52
C ARG A 253 -11.26 -13.99 22.72
N ALA A 254 -10.56 -14.91 22.05
CA ALA A 254 -10.79 -16.34 22.18
C ALA A 254 -10.61 -16.82 23.65
N CYS A 255 -9.60 -16.32 24.36
CA CYS A 255 -9.40 -16.65 25.78
C CYS A 255 -10.55 -16.14 26.67
N ARG A 256 -11.10 -14.94 26.40
CA ARG A 256 -12.30 -14.44 27.11
C ARG A 256 -13.54 -15.27 26.78
N GLU A 257 -13.78 -15.52 25.50
CA GLU A 257 -14.89 -16.37 25.03
C GLU A 257 -14.81 -17.78 25.62
N LEU A 258 -13.61 -18.38 25.71
CA LEU A 258 -13.43 -19.66 26.37
C LEU A 258 -13.84 -19.62 27.85
N THR A 259 -13.52 -18.55 28.59
CA THR A 259 -13.94 -18.39 29.98
C THR A 259 -15.46 -18.30 30.11
N GLU A 260 -16.11 -17.56 29.20
CA GLU A 260 -17.57 -17.49 29.14
C GLU A 260 -18.19 -18.85 28.83
N LEU A 261 -17.63 -19.58 27.87
CA LEU A 261 -18.11 -20.93 27.49
C LEU A 261 -17.88 -21.95 28.60
N GLU A 262 -16.81 -21.85 29.37
CA GLU A 262 -16.59 -22.64 30.60
C GLU A 262 -17.73 -22.43 31.60
N GLY A 263 -18.12 -21.15 31.78
CA GLY A 263 -19.26 -20.81 32.64
C GLY A 263 -20.62 -21.32 32.12
N ILE A 264 -20.83 -21.27 30.80
CA ILE A 264 -22.07 -21.70 30.19
C ILE A 264 -22.23 -23.24 30.18
N TYR A 265 -21.15 -23.95 29.83
CA TYR A 265 -21.21 -25.40 29.63
C TYR A 265 -20.76 -26.19 30.85
N GLY A 266 -20.12 -25.59 31.83
CA GLY A 266 -19.52 -26.29 32.98
C GLY A 266 -18.38 -27.24 32.58
N LEU A 267 -17.68 -26.96 31.49
CA LEU A 267 -16.58 -27.75 30.92
C LEU A 267 -15.28 -26.99 31.02
N ASP A 268 -14.16 -27.71 31.18
CA ASP A 268 -12.83 -27.18 31.15
C ASP A 268 -12.30 -27.08 29.70
N PHE A 269 -12.05 -25.85 29.21
CA PHE A 269 -11.46 -25.56 27.90
C PHE A 269 -9.95 -25.33 27.97
N GLY A 270 -9.26 -25.73 29.02
CA GLY A 270 -7.82 -25.59 29.17
C GLY A 270 -6.99 -26.21 28.03
N ALA A 271 -7.54 -27.23 27.34
CA ALA A 271 -6.90 -27.79 26.16
C ALA A 271 -6.81 -26.79 25.00
N PHE A 272 -7.86 -25.99 24.77
CA PHE A 272 -7.84 -24.92 23.76
C PHE A 272 -6.83 -23.82 24.14
N ARG A 273 -6.77 -23.43 25.42
CA ARG A 273 -5.79 -22.44 25.90
C ARG A 273 -4.38 -22.92 25.62
N ARG A 274 -4.05 -24.19 25.95
CA ARG A 274 -2.73 -24.76 25.65
C ARG A 274 -2.40 -24.79 24.17
N LEU A 275 -3.38 -25.04 23.28
CA LEU A 275 -3.19 -24.96 21.83
C LEU A 275 -2.87 -23.54 21.38
N PHE A 276 -3.56 -22.53 21.92
CA PHE A 276 -3.27 -21.13 21.63
C PHE A 276 -1.91 -20.71 22.17
N ASP A 277 -1.49 -21.28 23.32
CA ASP A 277 -0.19 -21.01 23.94
C ASP A 277 0.96 -21.73 23.24
N ALA A 278 0.71 -22.92 22.71
CA ALA A 278 1.68 -23.73 21.97
C ALA A 278 1.84 -23.30 20.50
N ALA A 279 0.92 -22.49 19.98
CA ALA A 279 1.12 -21.91 18.66
C ALA A 279 2.42 -21.08 18.66
N PRO A 280 3.36 -21.31 17.72
CA PRO A 280 4.60 -20.56 17.70
C PRO A 280 4.25 -19.07 17.66
N SER A 281 4.64 -18.37 18.74
CA SER A 281 4.52 -16.93 18.79
C SER A 281 5.54 -16.36 17.82
N ASP A 282 5.12 -16.02 16.63
CA ASP A 282 5.91 -15.10 15.82
C ASP A 282 5.92 -13.76 16.60
N PRO A 283 7.06 -13.32 17.15
CA PRO A 283 7.14 -12.04 17.87
C PRO A 283 6.77 -10.87 16.97
N PHE A 284 6.77 -11.11 15.66
CA PHE A 284 6.40 -10.15 14.65
C PHE A 284 4.95 -10.40 14.21
N ILE A 285 4.19 -9.42 14.33
CA ILE A 285 2.75 -9.42 14.41
C ILE A 285 2.08 -9.37 13.05
N ARG A 286 0.87 -9.97 13.02
CA ARG A 286 -0.06 -9.83 11.91
C ARG A 286 -0.49 -8.37 11.75
N PRO A 287 -0.49 -7.83 10.52
CA PRO A 287 -1.08 -6.53 10.28
C PRO A 287 -2.56 -6.56 10.70
N LEU A 288 -2.94 -5.63 11.56
CA LEU A 288 -4.35 -5.42 11.94
C LEU A 288 -5.16 -4.73 10.85
N GLY A 289 -4.53 -4.52 9.67
CA GLY A 289 -5.14 -3.78 8.57
C GLY A 289 -5.12 -2.26 8.80
N ASN A 290 -5.80 -1.59 7.91
CA ASN A 290 -5.82 -0.13 7.89
C ASN A 290 -6.83 0.41 8.90
N LEU A 291 -6.34 0.98 9.99
CA LEU A 291 -7.19 1.63 11.01
C LEU A 291 -7.76 2.99 10.55
N GLY A 292 -7.36 3.47 9.36
CA GLY A 292 -7.68 4.82 8.90
C GLY A 292 -9.15 5.07 8.62
N GLN A 293 -9.91 4.03 8.25
CA GLN A 293 -11.34 4.14 7.98
C GLN A 293 -12.22 3.73 9.17
N ALA A 294 -11.65 3.08 10.17
CA ALA A 294 -12.38 2.66 11.34
C ALA A 294 -12.73 3.87 12.21
N LYS A 295 -13.90 3.87 12.81
CA LYS A 295 -14.30 4.77 13.89
C LYS A 295 -13.44 4.60 15.15
N PHE A 296 -12.28 3.96 15.03
CA PHE A 296 -11.42 3.54 16.11
C PHE A 296 -10.22 4.48 16.23
N ALA A 297 -10.19 5.25 17.30
CA ALA A 297 -9.02 5.98 17.74
C ALA A 297 -8.39 5.21 18.91
N PRO A 298 -7.29 4.47 18.68
CA PRO A 298 -6.67 3.71 19.75
C PRO A 298 -6.13 4.66 20.83
N ARG A 299 -6.26 4.24 22.09
CA ARG A 299 -5.62 4.95 23.20
C ARG A 299 -4.12 4.71 23.13
N ILE A 300 -3.36 5.76 22.83
CA ILE A 300 -1.91 5.70 22.80
C ILE A 300 -1.38 5.62 24.22
N LEU A 301 -0.45 4.69 24.48
CA LEU A 301 0.14 4.45 25.79
C LEU A 301 1.60 4.87 25.88
N THR A 302 2.29 5.04 24.74
CA THR A 302 3.73 5.39 24.74
C THR A 302 3.98 6.70 24.03
N GLY A 303 5.13 7.30 24.32
CA GLY A 303 5.72 8.32 23.47
C GLY A 303 6.09 7.76 22.10
N GLU A 304 6.42 8.65 21.18
CA GLU A 304 6.92 8.31 19.86
C GLU A 304 8.33 7.73 19.95
N THR A 305 8.58 6.66 19.19
CA THR A 305 9.90 6.07 18.99
C THR A 305 10.24 6.10 17.51
N GLN A 306 11.34 6.76 17.14
CA GLN A 306 11.87 6.70 15.79
C GLN A 306 12.60 5.37 15.60
N ILE A 307 12.13 4.56 14.64
CA ILE A 307 12.74 3.29 14.30
C ILE A 307 13.99 3.51 13.44
N CYS A 308 13.86 4.31 12.39
CA CYS A 308 15.00 4.65 11.52
C CYS A 308 14.74 5.96 10.78
N ARG A 309 15.81 6.49 10.20
CA ARG A 309 15.77 7.55 9.19
C ARG A 309 16.52 7.08 7.95
N ILE A 310 15.90 7.23 6.81
CA ILE A 310 16.45 6.91 5.49
C ILE A 310 16.66 8.24 4.75
N ASP A 311 17.88 8.56 4.48
CA ASP A 311 18.28 9.75 3.71
C ASP A 311 18.42 9.34 2.24
N PHE A 312 17.52 9.83 1.40
CA PHE A 312 17.49 9.47 -0.01
C PHE A 312 18.64 10.07 -0.82
N ALA A 313 19.34 11.08 -0.29
CA ALA A 313 20.46 11.73 -0.95
C ALA A 313 21.80 11.02 -0.71
N ARG A 314 21.89 10.05 0.21
CA ARG A 314 23.13 9.34 0.49
C ARG A 314 23.57 8.42 -0.65
N ASP A 315 24.88 8.29 -0.83
CA ASP A 315 25.48 7.42 -1.86
C ASP A 315 25.44 5.93 -1.50
N ALA A 316 25.39 5.58 -0.23
CA ALA A 316 25.29 4.19 0.24
C ALA A 316 23.95 3.55 -0.17
N PRO A 317 23.87 2.22 -0.29
CA PRO A 317 22.60 1.58 -0.52
C PRO A 317 21.54 2.03 0.48
N LEU A 318 20.33 2.34 -0.01
CA LEU A 318 19.21 2.74 0.85
C LEU A 318 18.74 1.53 1.64
N THR A 319 19.00 1.53 2.93
CA THR A 319 18.66 0.43 3.82
C THR A 319 17.90 0.90 5.04
N VAL A 320 17.04 0.04 5.57
CA VAL A 320 16.44 0.21 6.90
C VAL A 320 17.44 -0.31 7.91
N ALA A 321 17.99 0.57 8.71
CA ALA A 321 18.97 0.24 9.74
C ALA A 321 18.49 0.73 11.12
N PRO A 322 17.57 -0.01 11.78
CA PRO A 322 17.12 0.36 13.11
C PRO A 322 18.22 0.13 14.15
N PRO A 323 18.29 0.95 15.20
CA PRO A 323 19.12 0.67 16.36
C PRO A 323 18.78 -0.67 17.01
N SER A 324 19.77 -1.34 17.59
CA SER A 324 19.57 -2.63 18.26
C SER A 324 18.89 -2.53 19.63
N ASP A 325 18.83 -1.33 20.21
CA ASP A 325 18.33 -1.03 21.54
C ASP A 325 17.02 -0.22 21.54
N LEU A 326 16.19 -0.42 20.52
CA LEU A 326 14.91 0.27 20.42
C LEU A 326 13.99 -0.01 21.60
N ARG A 327 13.37 1.05 22.13
CA ARG A 327 12.43 0.99 23.26
C ARG A 327 11.22 1.87 23.01
N LEU A 328 10.05 1.38 23.45
CA LEU A 328 8.88 2.23 23.66
C LEU A 328 8.93 2.79 25.08
N HIS A 329 8.62 4.06 25.26
CA HIS A 329 8.56 4.73 26.55
C HIS A 329 7.11 4.95 26.95
N ALA A 330 6.62 4.21 27.95
CA ALA A 330 5.25 4.35 28.40
C ALA A 330 4.99 5.72 29.03
N THR A 331 3.97 6.40 28.57
CA THR A 331 3.50 7.71 29.07
C THR A 331 2.19 7.60 29.84
N HIS A 332 1.46 6.52 29.65
CA HIS A 332 0.18 6.24 30.30
C HIS A 332 0.15 4.80 30.81
N ALA A 333 -0.52 4.59 31.93
CA ALA A 333 -0.81 3.24 32.42
C ALA A 333 -1.89 2.59 31.54
N GLY A 334 -1.76 1.29 31.27
CA GLY A 334 -2.72 0.54 30.50
C GLY A 334 -2.18 -0.83 30.07
N THR A 335 -2.87 -1.48 29.17
CA THR A 335 -2.48 -2.76 28.60
C THR A 335 -2.02 -2.58 27.17
N LEU A 336 -0.71 -2.51 26.98
CA LEU A 336 -0.10 -2.42 25.66
C LEU A 336 -0.35 -3.72 24.89
N GLY A 337 -0.93 -3.63 23.73
CA GLY A 337 -1.24 -4.79 22.90
C GLY A 337 -1.03 -4.56 21.42
N GLY A 338 -0.62 -3.36 21.01
CA GLY A 338 -0.35 -3.04 19.61
C GLY A 338 0.63 -1.90 19.42
N VAL A 339 1.11 -1.79 18.18
CA VAL A 339 1.99 -0.70 17.73
C VAL A 339 1.40 -0.10 16.44
N LEU A 340 1.33 1.22 16.37
CA LEU A 340 1.11 1.94 15.13
C LEU A 340 2.47 2.27 14.52
N VAL A 341 2.69 1.85 13.28
CA VAL A 341 3.86 2.21 12.49
C VAL A 341 3.43 3.25 11.46
N TYR A 342 4.18 4.32 11.36
CA TYR A 342 3.90 5.44 10.47
C TYR A 342 5.20 6.10 10.01
N PHE A 343 5.10 7.02 9.06
CA PHE A 343 6.25 7.70 8.52
C PHE A 343 6.15 9.23 8.64
N ARG A 344 7.31 9.88 8.53
CA ARG A 344 7.48 11.29 8.23
C ARG A 344 8.33 11.41 6.98
N SER A 345 7.77 12.00 5.94
CA SER A 345 8.46 12.28 4.68
C SER A 345 8.91 13.73 4.68
N HIS A 346 10.21 13.94 4.67
CA HIS A 346 10.83 15.27 4.58
C HIS A 346 10.88 15.66 3.10
N LEU A 347 9.91 16.44 2.64
CA LEU A 347 9.85 16.89 1.25
C LEU A 347 10.99 17.85 0.93
N ASP A 348 11.34 18.71 1.89
CA ASP A 348 12.49 19.58 1.92
C ASP A 348 12.82 19.96 3.39
N GLU A 349 13.66 20.97 3.60
CA GLU A 349 14.09 21.41 4.93
C GLU A 349 12.93 22.02 5.76
N GLU A 350 11.89 22.54 5.09
CA GLU A 350 10.77 23.25 5.75
C GLU A 350 9.46 22.46 5.76
N THR A 351 9.34 21.43 4.92
CA THR A 351 8.08 20.74 4.69
C THR A 351 8.18 19.27 5.07
N VAL A 352 7.48 18.89 6.12
CA VAL A 352 7.35 17.49 6.56
C VAL A 352 5.90 17.04 6.39
N LEU A 353 5.72 15.90 5.74
CA LEU A 353 4.45 15.25 5.53
C LEU A 353 4.42 13.94 6.31
N SER A 354 3.33 13.66 7.03
CA SER A 354 3.26 12.47 7.90
C SER A 354 1.85 11.90 7.98
N ASN A 355 1.76 10.59 8.10
CA ASN A 355 0.53 9.88 8.49
C ASN A 355 0.52 9.52 10.00
N SER A 356 1.30 10.19 10.81
CA SER A 356 1.34 10.08 12.27
C SER A 356 -0.07 10.21 12.89
N PRO A 357 -0.35 9.53 14.02
CA PRO A 357 -1.60 9.74 14.76
C PRO A 357 -1.79 11.18 15.28
N TYR A 358 -0.73 11.96 15.31
CA TYR A 358 -0.71 13.37 15.77
C TYR A 358 -0.76 14.39 14.62
N ALA A 359 -0.58 13.94 13.37
CA ALA A 359 -0.61 14.79 12.19
C ALA A 359 -2.04 14.93 11.63
N PRO A 360 -2.30 15.97 10.82
CA PRO A 360 -3.52 16.05 10.03
C PRO A 360 -3.73 14.77 9.21
N ARG A 361 -4.99 14.37 9.08
CA ARG A 361 -5.34 13.14 8.37
C ARG A 361 -5.00 13.25 6.88
N THR A 362 -4.35 12.22 6.36
CA THR A 362 -4.01 12.04 4.94
C THR A 362 -4.80 10.87 4.36
N SER A 363 -4.65 10.61 3.07
CA SER A 363 -5.20 9.41 2.42
C SER A 363 -4.48 8.12 2.83
N TRP A 364 -3.27 8.21 3.37
CA TRP A 364 -2.58 7.06 3.93
C TRP A 364 -3.23 6.61 5.23
N ASP A 365 -3.51 5.34 5.28
CA ASP A 365 -3.93 4.69 6.52
C ASP A 365 -2.73 4.46 7.44
N ARG A 366 -3.01 4.28 8.73
CA ARG A 366 -2.00 3.96 9.73
C ARG A 366 -1.85 2.46 9.83
N ASN A 367 -0.63 1.98 9.74
CA ASN A 367 -0.32 0.57 9.92
C ASN A 367 -0.39 0.20 11.40
N ALA A 368 -1.46 -0.51 11.78
CA ALA A 368 -1.57 -1.07 13.11
C ALA A 368 -1.11 -2.52 13.12
N ARG A 369 -0.33 -2.85 14.12
CA ARG A 369 0.17 -4.20 14.35
C ARG A 369 -0.14 -4.63 15.76
N ALA A 370 -0.72 -5.83 15.94
CA ALA A 370 -0.96 -6.40 17.26
C ALA A 370 0.36 -6.94 17.84
N LEU A 371 0.65 -6.87 19.08
CA LEU A 371 1.74 -7.55 19.76
C LEU A 371 1.35 -9.02 20.03
N ASP A 372 2.33 -9.92 20.01
CA ASP A 372 2.13 -11.35 20.25
C ASP A 372 1.52 -11.62 21.63
N ARG A 373 1.66 -10.65 22.56
CA ARG A 373 1.07 -10.70 23.90
C ARG A 373 0.71 -9.31 24.41
N LEU A 374 -0.12 -9.29 25.43
CA LEU A 374 -0.48 -8.07 26.16
C LEU A 374 0.54 -7.80 27.25
N VAL A 375 0.96 -6.55 27.41
CA VAL A 375 1.92 -6.10 28.43
C VAL A 375 1.29 -5.00 29.26
N ALA A 376 1.15 -5.23 30.58
CA ALA A 376 0.77 -4.15 31.49
C ALA A 376 1.90 -3.13 31.58
N VAL A 377 1.58 -1.86 31.36
CA VAL A 377 2.56 -0.77 31.35
C VAL A 377 2.15 0.36 32.29
N ASN A 378 3.15 1.00 32.89
CA ASN A 378 3.00 2.18 33.73
C ASN A 378 3.87 3.33 33.20
N PRO A 379 3.51 4.60 33.46
CA PRO A 379 4.30 5.75 33.05
C PRO A 379 5.75 5.63 33.48
N GLY A 380 6.68 5.93 32.60
CA GLY A 380 8.12 5.83 32.81
C GLY A 380 8.74 4.45 32.55
N GLN A 381 7.93 3.44 32.26
CA GLN A 381 8.44 2.11 31.91
C GLN A 381 8.98 2.09 30.49
N GLU A 382 10.11 1.43 30.30
CA GLU A 382 10.71 1.15 29.00
C GLU A 382 10.37 -0.26 28.54
N ILE A 383 9.91 -0.40 27.31
CA ILE A 383 9.53 -1.67 26.71
C ILE A 383 10.46 -1.93 25.54
N PRO A 384 11.42 -2.88 25.64
CA PRO A 384 12.30 -3.23 24.55
C PRO A 384 11.52 -3.81 23.39
N ILE A 385 11.80 -3.31 22.18
CA ILE A 385 11.20 -3.78 20.92
C ILE A 385 12.28 -4.22 19.94
N ILE A 386 11.91 -5.10 19.05
CA ILE A 386 12.73 -5.54 17.91
C ILE A 386 12.03 -5.20 16.61
N THR A 387 12.81 -5.04 15.58
CA THR A 387 12.31 -4.78 14.22
C THR A 387 12.94 -5.73 13.23
N GLU A 388 12.17 -6.13 12.22
CA GLU A 388 12.64 -6.98 11.14
C GLU A 388 12.02 -6.50 9.82
N GLN A 389 12.84 -6.36 8.80
CA GLN A 389 12.36 -6.16 7.43
C GLN A 389 12.11 -7.53 6.80
N ARG A 390 10.92 -7.75 6.27
CA ARG A 390 10.54 -8.96 5.54
C ARG A 390 9.99 -8.61 4.18
N THR A 391 10.30 -9.41 3.18
CA THR A 391 9.66 -9.33 1.87
C THR A 391 8.45 -10.26 1.84
N VAL A 392 7.25 -9.71 1.73
CA VAL A 392 5.99 -10.45 1.68
C VAL A 392 5.31 -10.18 0.35
N ALA A 393 5.05 -11.23 -0.43
CA ALA A 393 4.46 -11.12 -1.76
C ALA A 393 5.20 -10.15 -2.70
N GLY A 394 6.52 -10.06 -2.57
CA GLY A 394 7.38 -9.20 -3.39
C GLY A 394 7.45 -7.74 -2.94
N ALA A 395 6.86 -7.39 -1.80
CA ALA A 395 6.93 -6.05 -1.21
C ALA A 395 7.63 -6.11 0.16
N ASP A 396 8.48 -5.13 0.43
CA ASP A 396 9.13 -5.01 1.72
C ASP A 396 8.18 -4.43 2.76
N THR A 397 8.27 -4.95 3.95
CA THR A 397 7.43 -4.57 5.09
C THR A 397 8.27 -4.58 6.36
N LEU A 398 8.11 -3.55 7.19
CA LEU A 398 8.78 -3.48 8.47
C LEU A 398 7.89 -4.04 9.57
N TYR A 399 8.38 -5.08 10.25
CA TYR A 399 7.74 -5.68 11.40
C TYR A 399 8.31 -5.10 12.70
N VAL A 400 7.45 -4.94 13.70
CA VAL A 400 7.81 -4.48 15.04
C VAL A 400 7.26 -5.48 16.05
N GLY A 401 8.09 -5.99 16.91
CA GLY A 401 7.73 -6.96 17.94
C GLY A 401 8.35 -6.64 19.31
N LEU A 402 7.99 -7.41 20.33
CA LEU A 402 8.59 -7.31 21.67
C LEU A 402 9.94 -8.06 21.69
N ALA A 403 10.93 -7.47 22.31
CA ALA A 403 12.19 -8.18 22.55
C ALA A 403 12.02 -9.30 23.59
N SER A 404 12.82 -10.37 23.44
CA SER A 404 12.75 -11.53 24.36
C SER A 404 13.10 -11.21 25.82
N GLU A 405 13.81 -10.13 26.08
CA GLU A 405 14.12 -9.68 27.46
C GLU A 405 12.87 -9.24 28.23
N THR A 406 11.82 -8.82 27.55
CA THR A 406 10.53 -8.52 28.16
C THR A 406 9.85 -9.78 28.74
N LEU A 407 10.39 -10.97 28.44
CA LEU A 407 9.90 -12.28 28.90
C LEU A 407 10.32 -12.65 30.33
N ARG A 408 11.26 -11.92 30.96
CA ARG A 408 11.86 -12.31 32.25
C ARG A 408 11.40 -11.47 33.44
N ALA A 409 10.47 -10.56 33.26
CA ALA A 409 10.01 -9.63 34.29
C ALA A 409 8.64 -9.98 34.90
N GLU A 410 8.19 -11.26 34.81
CA GLU A 410 7.02 -11.80 35.52
C GLU A 410 7.45 -12.87 36.53
#